data_bdeed220215c4eb3d58dfe96d68f0ba3
#
_entry.id   bdeed220215c4eb3d58dfe96d68f0ba3
#
_cell.length_a   1.000
_cell.length_b   1.000
_cell.length_c   1.000
_cell.angle_alpha   90.00
_cell.angle_beta   90.00
_cell.angle_gamma   90.00
#
_symmetry.space_group_name_H-M   'P 1'
#
loop_
_entity.id
_entity.type
_entity.pdbx_description
1 polymer ?
#
loop_
_entity_poly.entity_id
_entity_poly.type
_entity_poly.pdbx_seq_one_letter_code
_entity_poly.pdbx_strand_id
1 'polypeptide(L)'
;MVEHKTVQEIAALLRSEAPPHIIDVREPWEWDIAHLEGSDLIPLSTLPARVEALDPSRAYALLCHHGMRSEMAANWMAQHGFTQLINIDGGIDAWSIEVDPSVPRY
;
A
#
# COMPACT_ATOMS: atom_id res chain seq x y z
N MET A 1 -8.69 12.81 2.29
CA MET A 1 -7.41 13.34 1.78
C MET A 1 -6.32 12.29 1.94
N VAL A 2 -5.45 12.16 0.97
CA VAL A 2 -4.39 11.14 0.98
C VAL A 2 -3.09 11.76 1.47
N GLU A 3 -2.46 11.12 2.46
CA GLU A 3 -1.11 11.50 2.88
C GLU A 3 -0.07 10.78 2.01
N HIS A 4 1.09 11.39 1.85
CA HIS A 4 2.23 10.80 1.16
C HIS A 4 3.35 10.58 2.14
N LYS A 5 3.88 9.35 2.22
CA LYS A 5 4.99 9.02 3.11
C LYS A 5 6.04 8.21 2.38
N THR A 6 7.28 8.41 2.77
CA THR A 6 8.40 7.63 2.25
C THR A 6 8.39 6.22 2.81
N VAL A 7 9.16 5.32 2.17
CA VAL A 7 9.26 3.94 2.67
C VAL A 7 9.89 3.88 4.06
N GLN A 8 10.81 4.79 4.40
CA GLN A 8 11.38 4.85 5.74
C GLN A 8 10.34 5.26 6.78
N GLU A 9 9.49 6.22 6.45
CA GLU A 9 8.39 6.63 7.32
C GLU A 9 7.39 5.50 7.53
N ILE A 10 7.06 4.76 6.46
CA ILE A 10 6.17 3.59 6.57
C ILE A 10 6.80 2.50 7.43
N ALA A 11 8.10 2.22 7.24
CA ALA A 11 8.79 1.23 8.05
C ALA A 11 8.72 1.56 9.53
N ALA A 12 8.86 2.84 9.89
CA ALA A 12 8.72 3.29 11.27
C ALA A 12 7.29 3.11 11.79
N LEU A 13 6.30 3.44 10.97
CA LEU A 13 4.89 3.26 11.34
C LEU A 13 4.51 1.80 11.57
N LEU A 14 5.08 0.88 10.80
CA LEU A 14 4.82 -0.55 10.97
C LEU A 14 5.33 -1.08 12.30
N ARG A 15 6.29 -0.40 12.91
CA ARG A 15 6.81 -0.74 14.24
C ARG A 15 6.10 0.00 15.36
N SER A 16 5.15 0.85 15.04
CA SER A 16 4.40 1.62 16.03
C SER A 16 3.27 0.80 16.65
N GLU A 17 2.61 1.37 17.67
CA GLU A 17 1.48 0.71 18.33
C GLU A 17 0.24 0.60 17.45
N ALA A 18 0.11 1.48 16.45
CA ALA A 18 -1.07 1.51 15.57
C ALA A 18 -0.62 1.55 14.11
N PRO A 19 -0.02 0.46 13.60
CA PRO A 19 0.44 0.41 12.21
C PRO A 19 -0.73 0.46 11.24
N PRO A 20 -0.59 1.14 10.10
CA PRO A 20 -1.59 1.06 9.05
C PRO A 20 -1.57 -0.34 8.42
N HIS A 21 -2.71 -0.76 7.88
CA HIS A 21 -2.77 -1.99 7.12
C HIS A 21 -2.32 -1.71 5.68
N ILE A 22 -1.38 -2.51 5.18
CA ILE A 22 -0.87 -2.33 3.82
C ILE A 22 -1.75 -3.08 2.83
N ILE A 23 -2.26 -2.37 1.84
CA ILE A 23 -2.96 -2.95 0.70
C ILE A 23 -2.06 -2.82 -0.52
N ASP A 24 -1.70 -3.95 -1.11
CA ASP A 24 -0.89 -4.03 -2.32
C ASP A 24 -1.82 -4.08 -3.52
N VAL A 25 -1.79 -3.06 -4.36
CA VAL A 25 -2.72 -2.95 -5.50
C VAL A 25 -2.08 -3.41 -6.82
N ARG A 26 -0.97 -4.14 -6.74
CA ARG A 26 -0.30 -4.69 -7.91
C ARG A 26 -1.03 -5.92 -8.44
N GLU A 27 -0.50 -6.48 -9.52
CA GLU A 27 -1.04 -7.69 -10.12
C GLU A 27 -0.53 -8.95 -9.41
N PRO A 28 -1.24 -10.08 -9.49
CA PRO A 28 -0.80 -11.32 -8.83
C PRO A 28 0.61 -11.78 -9.24
N TRP A 29 1.01 -11.59 -10.50
CA TRP A 29 2.34 -11.97 -10.95
C TRP A 29 3.44 -11.12 -10.29
N GLU A 30 3.15 -9.86 -9.98
CA GLU A 30 4.08 -8.99 -9.27
C GLU A 30 4.24 -9.45 -7.81
N TRP A 31 3.13 -9.79 -7.18
CA TRP A 31 3.10 -10.33 -5.82
C TRP A 31 3.93 -11.61 -5.72
N ASP A 32 3.84 -12.48 -6.73
CA ASP A 32 4.61 -13.73 -6.74
C ASP A 32 6.11 -13.49 -6.81
N ILE A 33 6.55 -12.41 -7.46
CA ILE A 33 7.97 -12.05 -7.51
C ILE A 33 8.47 -11.56 -6.16
N ALA A 34 7.71 -10.67 -5.53
CA ALA A 34 8.07 -10.07 -4.25
C ALA A 34 6.83 -9.44 -3.62
N HIS A 35 6.70 -9.56 -2.30
CA HIS A 35 5.66 -8.85 -1.56
C HIS A 35 6.13 -8.63 -0.11
N LEU A 36 5.46 -7.72 0.58
CA LEU A 36 5.76 -7.43 1.98
C LEU A 36 4.91 -8.30 2.88
N GLU A 37 5.52 -8.86 3.92
CA GLU A 37 4.76 -9.63 4.93
C GLU A 37 3.73 -8.73 5.60
N GLY A 38 2.56 -9.31 5.87
CA GLY A 38 1.47 -8.60 6.52
C GLY A 38 0.66 -7.71 5.60
N SER A 39 1.02 -7.61 4.32
CA SER A 39 0.21 -6.90 3.34
C SER A 39 -0.85 -7.82 2.73
N ASP A 40 -1.92 -7.22 2.20
CA ASP A 40 -2.96 -7.95 1.48
C ASP A 40 -2.97 -7.51 0.02
N LEU A 41 -3.06 -8.49 -0.88
CA LEU A 41 -3.15 -8.21 -2.31
C LEU A 41 -4.60 -7.93 -2.70
N ILE A 42 -4.85 -6.73 -3.17
CA ILE A 42 -6.13 -6.35 -3.78
C ILE A 42 -5.79 -5.60 -5.07
N PRO A 43 -5.66 -6.30 -6.21
CA PRO A 43 -5.30 -5.62 -7.46
C PRO A 43 -6.21 -4.44 -7.75
N LEU A 44 -5.64 -3.37 -8.30
CA LEU A 44 -6.36 -2.11 -8.51
C LEU A 44 -7.69 -2.32 -9.22
N SER A 45 -7.74 -3.19 -10.23
CA SER A 45 -8.96 -3.46 -11.00
C SER A 45 -10.05 -4.14 -10.19
N THR A 46 -9.70 -4.82 -9.10
CA THR A 46 -10.66 -5.53 -8.24
C THR A 46 -11.06 -4.71 -7.02
N LEU A 47 -10.41 -3.60 -6.77
CA LEU A 47 -10.64 -2.80 -5.57
C LEU A 47 -12.11 -2.38 -5.40
N PRO A 48 -12.82 -1.91 -6.44
CA PRO A 48 -14.23 -1.54 -6.27
C PRO A 48 -15.13 -2.67 -5.76
N ALA A 49 -14.84 -3.91 -6.16
CA ALA A 49 -15.61 -5.07 -5.72
C ALA A 49 -15.23 -5.53 -4.31
N ARG A 50 -14.06 -5.13 -3.83
CA ARG A 50 -13.51 -5.60 -2.55
C ARG A 50 -13.67 -4.59 -1.42
N VAL A 51 -13.93 -3.33 -1.74
CA VAL A 51 -13.90 -2.23 -0.77
C VAL A 51 -14.96 -2.35 0.33
N GLU A 52 -16.09 -2.99 0.05
CA GLU A 52 -17.15 -3.18 1.04
C GLU A 52 -16.72 -4.08 2.19
N ALA A 53 -15.75 -4.96 1.97
CA ALA A 53 -15.21 -5.83 3.00
C ALA A 53 -14.18 -5.14 3.89
N LEU A 54 -13.81 -3.89 3.57
CA LEU A 54 -12.83 -3.12 4.32
C LEU A 54 -13.51 -2.15 5.27
N ASP A 55 -12.89 -1.93 6.43
CA ASP A 55 -13.39 -0.96 7.41
C ASP A 55 -12.93 0.45 7.00
N PRO A 56 -13.85 1.35 6.62
CA PRO A 56 -13.47 2.68 6.15
C PRO A 56 -12.87 3.57 7.24
N SER A 57 -12.99 3.22 8.51
CA SER A 57 -12.38 3.98 9.61
C SER A 57 -10.96 3.55 9.94
N ARG A 58 -10.50 2.43 9.38
CA ARG A 58 -9.15 1.92 9.60
C ARG A 58 -8.13 2.69 8.76
N ALA A 59 -6.88 2.73 9.22
CA ALA A 59 -5.80 3.34 8.47
C ALA A 59 -5.21 2.34 7.46
N TYR A 60 -5.08 2.77 6.21
CA TYR A 60 -4.52 1.96 5.13
C TYR A 60 -3.36 2.67 4.46
N ALA A 61 -2.32 1.91 4.15
CA ALA A 61 -1.20 2.37 3.34
C ALA A 61 -1.23 1.59 2.02
N LEU A 62 -1.26 2.28 0.91
CA LEU A 62 -1.42 1.69 -0.42
C LEU A 62 -0.06 1.54 -1.07
N LEU A 63 0.22 0.34 -1.60
CA LEU A 63 1.51 -0.04 -2.17
C LEU A 63 1.34 -0.46 -3.62
N CYS A 64 2.24 -0.01 -4.48
CA CYS A 64 2.41 -0.56 -5.82
C CYS A 64 3.90 -0.63 -6.17
N HIS A 65 4.27 -0.71 -7.47
CA HIS A 65 5.68 -0.83 -7.85
C HIS A 65 6.47 0.45 -7.54
N HIS A 66 5.97 1.62 -8.00
CA HIS A 66 6.67 2.91 -7.86
C HIS A 66 5.83 4.02 -7.20
N GLY A 67 4.56 3.77 -6.87
CA GLY A 67 3.72 4.74 -6.17
C GLY A 67 2.58 5.37 -6.98
N MET A 68 2.47 5.10 -8.27
CA MET A 68 1.44 5.71 -9.12
C MET A 68 0.07 5.00 -9.03
N ARG A 69 0.04 3.68 -9.17
CA ARG A 69 -1.20 2.91 -9.06
C ARG A 69 -1.78 3.01 -7.67
N SER A 70 -0.91 3.00 -6.65
CA SER A 70 -1.34 3.14 -5.26
C SER A 70 -1.92 4.52 -4.97
N GLU A 71 -1.38 5.56 -5.57
CA GLU A 71 -1.95 6.91 -5.44
C GLU A 71 -3.35 6.96 -6.05
N MET A 72 -3.54 6.36 -7.22
CA MET A 72 -4.86 6.26 -7.85
C MET A 72 -5.85 5.52 -6.95
N ALA A 73 -5.42 4.40 -6.37
CA ALA A 73 -6.24 3.61 -5.46
C ALA A 73 -6.64 4.42 -4.22
N ALA A 74 -5.67 5.11 -3.61
CA ALA A 74 -5.92 5.92 -2.43
C ALA A 74 -6.89 7.07 -2.71
N ASN A 75 -6.72 7.76 -3.83
CA ASN A 75 -7.63 8.83 -4.22
C ASN A 75 -9.05 8.31 -4.45
N TRP A 76 -9.18 7.15 -5.08
CA TRP A 76 -10.49 6.53 -5.29
C TRP A 76 -11.14 6.15 -3.94
N MET A 77 -10.36 5.55 -3.03
CA MET A 77 -10.85 5.18 -1.71
C MET A 77 -11.30 6.41 -0.90
N ALA A 78 -10.56 7.52 -1.01
CA ALA A 78 -10.92 8.76 -0.32
C ALA A 78 -12.28 9.26 -0.76
N GLN A 79 -12.66 9.06 -2.02
CA GLN A 79 -13.97 9.44 -2.55
C GLN A 79 -15.07 8.47 -2.14
N HIS A 80 -14.73 7.33 -1.54
CA HIS A 80 -15.65 6.27 -1.15
C HIS A 80 -15.72 6.06 0.36
N GLY A 81 -15.42 7.11 1.13
CA GLY A 81 -15.65 7.11 2.57
C GLY A 81 -14.48 6.71 3.45
N PHE A 82 -13.32 6.41 2.86
CA PHE A 82 -12.12 6.11 3.64
C PHE A 82 -11.45 7.40 4.09
N THR A 83 -11.06 7.48 5.37
CA THR A 83 -10.62 8.73 5.98
C THR A 83 -9.14 8.75 6.35
N GLN A 84 -8.48 7.59 6.42
CA GLN A 84 -7.08 7.48 6.84
C GLN A 84 -6.30 6.71 5.79
N LEU A 85 -5.83 7.42 4.79
CA LEU A 85 -5.16 6.83 3.63
C LEU A 85 -3.78 7.42 3.45
N ILE A 86 -2.82 6.53 3.18
CA ILE A 86 -1.43 6.90 2.95
C ILE A 86 -0.98 6.27 1.63
N ASN A 87 -0.37 7.05 0.75
CA ASN A 87 0.34 6.49 -0.39
C ASN A 87 1.79 6.22 0.02
N ILE A 88 2.30 5.04 -0.28
CA ILE A 88 3.70 4.70 -0.05
C ILE A 88 4.50 5.18 -1.26
N ASP A 89 5.08 6.36 -1.14
CA ASP A 89 5.84 6.97 -2.23
C ASP A 89 7.07 6.11 -2.56
N GLY A 90 7.31 5.93 -3.85
CA GLY A 90 8.39 5.07 -4.33
C GLY A 90 8.06 3.59 -4.40
N GLY A 91 6.99 3.15 -3.73
CA GLY A 91 6.48 1.79 -3.80
C GLY A 91 7.45 0.72 -3.31
N ILE A 92 7.21 -0.52 -3.74
CA ILE A 92 8.04 -1.67 -3.32
C ILE A 92 9.46 -1.56 -3.87
N ASP A 93 9.66 -0.87 -4.99
CA ASP A 93 11.01 -0.66 -5.52
C ASP A 93 11.87 0.15 -4.54
N ALA A 94 11.34 1.27 -4.04
CA ALA A 94 12.04 2.06 -3.02
C ALA A 94 12.21 1.26 -1.72
N TRP A 95 11.23 0.44 -1.36
CA TRP A 95 11.33 -0.42 -0.18
C TRP A 95 12.54 -1.35 -0.28
N SER A 96 12.74 -1.98 -1.44
CA SER A 96 13.87 -2.87 -1.67
C SER A 96 15.20 -2.15 -1.58
N ILE A 97 15.27 -0.91 -2.09
CA ILE A 97 16.51 -0.15 -2.11
C ILE A 97 16.85 0.41 -0.72
N GLU A 98 15.85 0.93 0.00
CA GLU A 98 16.09 1.78 1.17
C GLU A 98 15.74 1.13 2.50
N VAL A 99 14.89 0.11 2.53
CA VAL A 99 14.42 -0.51 3.77
C VAL A 99 14.91 -1.95 3.90
N ASP A 100 14.64 -2.78 2.90
CA ASP A 100 14.94 -4.21 2.98
C ASP A 100 15.47 -4.74 1.65
N PRO A 101 16.81 -4.84 1.50
CA PRO A 101 17.41 -5.33 0.26
C PRO A 101 17.10 -6.80 -0.06
N SER A 102 16.55 -7.56 0.90
CA SER A 102 16.17 -8.95 0.65
C SER A 102 14.89 -9.07 -0.16
N VAL A 103 14.11 -7.99 -0.26
CA VAL A 103 12.93 -7.96 -1.12
C VAL A 103 13.38 -7.84 -2.59
N PRO A 104 13.08 -8.83 -3.45
CA PRO A 104 13.53 -8.79 -4.83
C PRO A 104 13.00 -7.57 -5.60
N ARG A 105 13.84 -7.06 -6.48
CA ARG A 105 13.46 -5.99 -7.42
C ARG A 105 13.09 -6.59 -8.76
N TYR A 106 12.23 -5.88 -9.49
CA TYR A 106 11.82 -6.33 -10.82
C TYR A 106 11.53 -5.17 -11.76
#